data_901ec4d1e1793ae87925972a4af54b09
#
_entry.id   901ec4d1e1793ae87925972a4af54b09
#
_cell.length_a   1.000
_cell.length_b   1.000
_cell.length_c   1.000
_cell.angle_alpha   90.00
_cell.angle_beta   90.00
_cell.angle_gamma   90.00
#
_symmetry.space_group_name_H-M   'P 1'
#
loop_
_entity.id
_entity.type
_entity.pdbx_description
1 polymer ?
#
loop_
_entity_poly.entity_id
_entity_poly.type
_entity_poly.pdbx_seq_one_letter_code
_entity_poly.pdbx_strand_id
1 'polypeptide(L)'
;VAKRTGNEYQFQELARANIEDFTAAGVTKIVTSCPHCLRTLGTDYREFGFAAEIVHSASLVAELTRSMAAPGREDVAFHDPCYLGRYAGVTVEPRDLLARFGATVREPDRHGANPFCCGAGGGLLFEEHEEGRRISQERLEQLQRTGAATVVTACPFCSIMLKGAQASANTQVEFVDLMSFVDGRMKAAAPAAPPRP
;
A
#
# COMPACT_ATOMS: atom_id res chain seq x y z
N VAL A 1 5.76 -10.49 10.43
CA VAL A 1 4.83 -11.03 11.43
C VAL A 1 5.59 -11.35 12.71
N ALA A 2 6.58 -12.26 12.73
CA ALA A 2 7.27 -12.74 13.92
C ALA A 2 7.65 -11.64 14.93
N LYS A 3 8.36 -10.59 14.52
CA LYS A 3 8.72 -9.44 15.40
C LYS A 3 7.48 -8.78 16.03
N ARG A 4 6.37 -8.65 15.31
CA ARG A 4 5.16 -7.96 15.79
C ARG A 4 4.29 -8.82 16.70
N THR A 5 4.45 -10.14 16.64
CA THR A 5 3.77 -11.10 17.54
C THR A 5 4.68 -11.55 18.70
N GLY A 6 5.86 -10.93 18.86
CA GLY A 6 6.78 -11.20 19.97
C GLY A 6 7.70 -12.42 19.79
N ASN A 7 7.72 -13.07 18.62
CA ASN A 7 8.64 -14.16 18.33
C ASN A 7 9.97 -13.60 17.81
N GLU A 8 10.77 -13.05 18.72
CA GLU A 8 12.03 -12.39 18.39
C GLU A 8 13.08 -13.37 17.82
N TYR A 9 13.14 -14.59 18.35
CA TYR A 9 14.08 -15.61 17.84
C TYR A 9 13.81 -15.91 16.35
N GLN A 10 12.58 -16.23 16.00
CA GLN A 10 12.20 -16.51 14.62
C GLN A 10 12.44 -15.28 13.71
N PHE A 11 12.18 -14.06 14.22
CA PHE A 11 12.46 -12.86 13.47
C PHE A 11 13.93 -12.71 13.13
N GLN A 12 14.83 -12.94 14.10
CA GLN A 12 16.27 -12.82 13.89
C GLN A 12 16.81 -13.85 12.91
N GLU A 13 16.38 -15.11 13.02
CA GLU A 13 16.75 -16.17 12.08
C GLU A 13 16.34 -15.82 10.63
N LEU A 14 15.10 -15.41 10.45
CA LEU A 14 14.59 -15.00 9.13
C LEU A 14 15.31 -13.76 8.61
N ALA A 15 15.62 -12.78 9.47
CA ALA A 15 16.34 -11.58 9.08
C ALA A 15 17.76 -11.90 8.59
N ARG A 16 18.50 -12.73 9.33
CA ARG A 16 19.86 -13.14 8.96
C ARG A 16 19.88 -13.90 7.63
N ALA A 17 18.98 -14.90 7.45
CA ALA A 17 18.88 -15.65 6.22
C ALA A 17 18.57 -14.74 5.01
N ASN A 18 17.59 -13.86 5.13
CA ASN A 18 17.26 -12.93 4.05
C ASN A 18 18.41 -11.96 3.73
N ILE A 19 19.14 -11.46 4.75
CA ILE A 19 20.29 -10.57 4.55
C ILE A 19 21.43 -11.30 3.83
N GLU A 20 21.67 -12.56 4.17
CA GLU A 20 22.65 -13.40 3.48
C GLU A 20 22.30 -13.55 2.00
N ASP A 21 21.04 -13.89 1.69
CA ASP A 21 20.57 -14.03 0.31
C ASP A 21 20.67 -12.71 -0.47
N PHE A 22 20.26 -11.59 0.12
CA PHE A 22 20.36 -10.28 -0.54
C PHE A 22 21.82 -9.86 -0.76
N THR A 23 22.69 -10.17 0.18
CA THR A 23 24.13 -9.87 0.07
C THR A 23 24.78 -10.72 -1.00
N ALA A 24 24.50 -12.02 -1.03
CA ALA A 24 24.99 -12.94 -2.06
C ALA A 24 24.52 -12.55 -3.46
N ALA A 25 23.31 -12.00 -3.58
CA ALA A 25 22.75 -11.48 -4.84
C ALA A 25 23.23 -10.05 -5.19
N GLY A 26 24.07 -9.41 -4.36
CA GLY A 26 24.56 -8.05 -4.59
C GLY A 26 23.49 -6.98 -4.55
N VAL A 27 22.41 -7.18 -3.78
CA VAL A 27 21.28 -6.26 -3.71
C VAL A 27 21.68 -4.98 -2.98
N THR A 28 21.61 -3.85 -3.68
CA THR A 28 21.86 -2.50 -3.15
C THR A 28 20.61 -1.67 -3.00
N LYS A 29 19.51 -2.03 -3.70
CA LYS A 29 18.22 -1.33 -3.65
C LYS A 29 17.06 -2.31 -3.77
N ILE A 30 16.04 -2.12 -2.92
CA ILE A 30 14.80 -2.88 -2.96
C ILE A 30 13.62 -1.93 -3.13
N VAL A 31 12.77 -2.19 -4.11
CA VAL A 31 11.49 -1.51 -4.30
C VAL A 31 10.38 -2.43 -3.81
N THR A 32 9.50 -1.91 -2.98
CA THR A 32 8.38 -2.68 -2.42
C THR A 32 7.07 -1.90 -2.49
N SER A 33 5.96 -2.58 -2.77
CA SER A 33 4.60 -2.04 -2.63
C SER A 33 4.00 -2.28 -1.24
N CYS A 34 4.76 -2.92 -0.34
CA CYS A 34 4.31 -3.24 1.00
C CYS A 34 4.97 -2.32 2.05
N PRO A 35 4.22 -1.42 2.71
CA PRO A 35 4.78 -0.55 3.75
C PRO A 35 5.33 -1.30 4.96
N HIS A 36 4.84 -2.51 5.23
CA HIS A 36 5.40 -3.36 6.30
C HIS A 36 6.80 -3.85 5.92
N CYS A 37 7.02 -4.25 4.65
CA CYS A 37 8.34 -4.60 4.14
C CYS A 37 9.26 -3.38 4.14
N LEU A 38 8.76 -2.21 3.70
CA LEU A 38 9.51 -0.94 3.77
C LEU A 38 10.04 -0.70 5.19
N ARG A 39 9.20 -0.84 6.21
CA ARG A 39 9.57 -0.66 7.62
C ARG A 39 10.54 -1.74 8.10
N THR A 40 10.23 -3.01 7.83
CA THR A 40 11.04 -4.13 8.32
C THR A 40 12.43 -4.12 7.70
N LEU A 41 12.54 -4.03 6.38
CA LEU A 41 13.83 -4.03 5.68
C LEU A 41 14.59 -2.72 5.90
N GLY A 42 13.90 -1.58 5.89
CA GLY A 42 14.50 -0.26 5.99
C GLY A 42 14.83 0.19 7.41
N THR A 43 14.29 -0.47 8.44
CA THR A 43 14.51 -0.10 9.85
C THR A 43 14.95 -1.30 10.66
N ASP A 44 14.12 -2.36 10.75
CA ASP A 44 14.40 -3.46 11.66
C ASP A 44 15.66 -4.24 11.23
N TYR A 45 15.90 -4.43 9.92
CA TYR A 45 17.09 -5.13 9.40
C TYR A 45 18.40 -4.32 9.52
N ARG A 46 18.31 -3.00 9.76
CA ARG A 46 19.49 -2.17 10.06
C ARG A 46 20.25 -2.64 11.29
N GLU A 47 19.54 -3.17 12.28
CA GLU A 47 20.12 -3.74 13.51
C GLU A 47 21.05 -4.94 13.22
N PHE A 48 20.88 -5.59 12.06
CA PHE A 48 21.69 -6.72 11.58
C PHE A 48 22.71 -6.32 10.49
N GLY A 49 22.94 -5.01 10.28
CA GLY A 49 23.92 -4.50 9.31
C GLY A 49 23.45 -4.45 7.86
N PHE A 50 22.14 -4.68 7.58
CA PHE A 50 21.63 -4.58 6.22
C PHE A 50 21.60 -3.13 5.74
N ALA A 51 22.31 -2.82 4.65
CA ALA A 51 22.58 -1.46 4.18
C ALA A 51 21.89 -1.06 2.87
N ALA A 52 21.11 -1.96 2.25
CA ALA A 52 20.41 -1.63 0.99
C ALA A 52 19.42 -0.46 1.15
N GLU A 53 19.25 0.32 0.10
CA GLU A 53 18.22 1.34 0.00
C GLU A 53 16.85 0.66 -0.16
N ILE A 54 15.88 1.02 0.68
CA ILE A 54 14.52 0.47 0.60
C ILE A 54 13.57 1.60 0.24
N VAL A 55 12.85 1.44 -0.87
CA VAL A 55 11.96 2.47 -1.42
C VAL A 55 10.55 1.91 -1.60
N HIS A 56 9.53 2.68 -1.24
CA HIS A 56 8.16 2.32 -1.58
C HIS A 56 7.87 2.63 -3.05
N SER A 57 7.14 1.73 -3.72
CA SER A 57 6.79 1.90 -5.14
C SER A 57 6.11 3.23 -5.45
N ALA A 58 5.25 3.75 -4.54
CA ALA A 58 4.61 5.04 -4.70
C ALA A 58 5.63 6.19 -4.85
N SER A 59 6.66 6.21 -3.99
CA SER A 59 7.69 7.27 -4.06
C SER A 59 8.52 7.16 -5.32
N LEU A 60 8.96 5.96 -5.68
CA LEU A 60 9.75 5.74 -6.89
C LEU A 60 8.96 6.08 -8.17
N VAL A 61 7.73 5.60 -8.28
CA VAL A 61 6.90 5.84 -9.48
C VAL A 61 6.51 7.33 -9.57
N ALA A 62 6.23 8.01 -8.45
CA ALA A 62 5.98 9.45 -8.45
C ALA A 62 7.18 10.24 -8.98
N GLU A 63 8.40 9.81 -8.66
CA GLU A 63 9.63 10.39 -9.19
C GLU A 63 9.81 10.13 -10.69
N LEU A 64 9.72 8.87 -11.10
CA LEU A 64 9.94 8.45 -12.48
C LEU A 64 8.90 9.04 -13.46
N THR A 65 7.70 9.32 -12.97
CA THR A 65 6.59 9.82 -13.80
C THR A 65 6.34 11.33 -13.66
N ARG A 66 7.28 12.11 -13.14
CA ARG A 66 7.10 13.57 -12.91
C ARG A 66 6.62 14.36 -14.12
N SER A 67 7.08 13.98 -15.31
CA SER A 67 6.71 14.63 -16.58
C SER A 67 5.52 13.97 -17.28
N MET A 68 4.95 12.93 -16.70
CA MET A 68 3.83 12.17 -17.28
C MET A 68 2.51 12.64 -16.68
N ALA A 69 1.47 12.61 -17.50
CA ALA A 69 0.09 12.80 -17.06
C ALA A 69 -0.83 11.99 -17.96
N ALA A 70 -1.94 11.53 -17.42
CA ALA A 70 -3.02 10.93 -18.20
C ALA A 70 -4.32 11.67 -17.94
N PRO A 71 -5.14 11.91 -18.98
CA PRO A 71 -6.44 12.55 -18.81
C PRO A 71 -7.38 11.62 -18.03
N GLY A 72 -8.25 12.22 -17.24
CA GLY A 72 -9.28 11.51 -16.49
C GLY A 72 -9.98 12.44 -15.50
N ARG A 73 -11.16 12.03 -15.06
CA ARG A 73 -11.90 12.69 -13.98
C ARG A 73 -12.67 11.63 -13.20
N GLU A 74 -11.94 10.82 -12.46
CA GLU A 74 -12.54 9.83 -11.59
C GLU A 74 -12.40 10.26 -10.13
N ASP A 75 -13.51 10.29 -9.40
CA ASP A 75 -13.48 10.49 -7.96
C ASP A 75 -13.11 9.18 -7.28
N VAL A 76 -12.01 9.18 -6.53
CA VAL A 76 -11.55 8.01 -5.78
C VAL A 76 -11.40 8.35 -4.30
N ALA A 77 -11.69 7.41 -3.41
CA ALA A 77 -11.24 7.53 -2.03
C ALA A 77 -9.84 6.93 -1.89
N PHE A 78 -8.96 7.55 -1.10
CA PHE A 78 -7.66 6.98 -0.81
C PHE A 78 -7.59 6.46 0.62
N HIS A 79 -7.29 5.17 0.76
CA HIS A 79 -6.97 4.60 2.05
C HIS A 79 -5.46 4.69 2.29
N ASP A 80 -5.04 5.62 3.16
CA ASP A 80 -3.65 5.70 3.60
C ASP A 80 -3.28 4.48 4.45
N PRO A 81 -2.31 3.65 4.02
CA PRO A 81 -1.78 2.61 4.88
C PRO A 81 -1.03 3.23 6.05
N CYS A 82 -1.35 2.82 7.28
CA CYS A 82 -0.77 3.42 8.47
C CYS A 82 0.77 3.31 8.53
N TYR A 83 1.34 2.23 8.02
CA TYR A 83 2.79 2.06 7.91
C TYR A 83 3.42 2.98 6.86
N LEU A 84 2.68 3.36 5.81
CA LEU A 84 3.16 4.28 4.80
C LEU A 84 3.04 5.74 5.27
N GLY A 85 1.84 6.16 5.65
CA GLY A 85 1.57 7.54 6.05
C GLY A 85 2.16 7.89 7.42
N ARG A 86 1.86 7.10 8.47
CA ARG A 86 2.25 7.42 9.85
C ARG A 86 3.72 7.14 10.15
N TYR A 87 4.26 6.00 9.69
CA TYR A 87 5.63 5.61 10.02
C TYR A 87 6.65 6.05 8.99
N ALA A 88 6.31 6.05 7.70
CA ALA A 88 7.24 6.43 6.64
C ALA A 88 7.07 7.88 6.17
N GLY A 89 6.00 8.58 6.56
CA GLY A 89 5.72 9.96 6.15
C GLY A 89 5.33 10.13 4.67
N VAL A 90 5.10 9.04 3.94
CA VAL A 90 4.74 9.04 2.53
C VAL A 90 3.22 9.25 2.40
N THR A 91 2.80 10.49 2.26
CA THR A 91 1.39 10.89 2.16
C THR A 91 1.09 11.73 0.91
N VAL A 92 2.09 12.40 0.37
CA VAL A 92 1.96 13.30 -0.77
C VAL A 92 2.04 12.53 -2.09
N GLU A 93 3.03 11.67 -2.24
CA GLU A 93 3.32 10.96 -3.48
C GLU A 93 2.15 10.10 -4.00
N PRO A 94 1.38 9.40 -3.16
CA PRO A 94 0.19 8.70 -3.63
C PRO A 94 -0.87 9.65 -4.22
N ARG A 95 -1.05 10.82 -3.61
CA ARG A 95 -2.02 11.83 -4.07
C ARG A 95 -1.58 12.50 -5.36
N ASP A 96 -0.28 12.80 -5.46
CA ASP A 96 0.32 13.35 -6.68
C ASP A 96 0.16 12.38 -7.86
N LEU A 97 0.37 11.08 -7.62
CA LEU A 97 0.13 10.05 -8.62
C LEU A 97 -1.33 10.01 -9.05
N LEU A 98 -2.26 9.95 -8.10
CA LEU A 98 -3.69 9.92 -8.39
C LEU A 98 -4.13 11.14 -9.19
N ALA A 99 -3.74 12.34 -8.76
CA ALA A 99 -4.06 13.59 -9.46
C ALA A 99 -3.46 13.62 -10.87
N ARG A 100 -2.22 13.24 -11.02
CA ARG A 100 -1.48 13.21 -12.29
C ARG A 100 -2.09 12.23 -13.28
N PHE A 101 -2.59 11.11 -12.79
CA PHE A 101 -3.22 10.07 -13.60
C PHE A 101 -4.76 10.15 -13.60
N GLY A 102 -5.31 11.36 -13.43
CA GLY A 102 -6.68 11.70 -13.72
C GLY A 102 -7.70 11.32 -12.64
N ALA A 103 -7.29 11.19 -11.38
CA ALA A 103 -8.19 11.02 -10.26
C ALA A 103 -8.27 12.26 -9.37
N THR A 104 -9.45 12.50 -8.79
CA THR A 104 -9.67 13.46 -7.71
C THR A 104 -9.89 12.69 -6.43
N VAL A 105 -9.05 12.92 -5.42
CA VAL A 105 -9.16 12.22 -4.14
C VAL A 105 -10.27 12.81 -3.29
N ARG A 106 -11.24 11.99 -2.92
CA ARG A 106 -12.25 12.26 -1.89
C ARG A 106 -11.72 11.72 -0.56
N GLU A 107 -11.25 12.63 0.28
CA GLU A 107 -10.61 12.26 1.54
C GLU A 107 -11.65 11.79 2.57
N PRO A 108 -11.44 10.63 3.21
CA PRO A 108 -12.20 10.28 4.40
C PRO A 108 -11.76 11.16 5.59
N ASP A 109 -12.58 11.29 6.64
CA ASP A 109 -12.31 12.14 7.81
C ASP A 109 -10.92 11.91 8.42
N ARG A 110 -10.47 10.66 8.46
CA ARG A 110 -9.14 10.28 8.94
C ARG A 110 -8.28 9.80 7.78
N HIS A 111 -7.28 10.62 7.41
CA HIS A 111 -6.40 10.41 6.27
C HIS A 111 -4.97 10.92 6.53
N GLY A 112 -4.09 10.78 5.55
CA GLY A 112 -2.71 11.28 5.57
C GLY A 112 -1.87 10.63 6.68
N ALA A 113 -1.30 11.43 7.56
CA ALA A 113 -0.46 10.98 8.68
C ALA A 113 -1.27 10.37 9.86
N ASN A 114 -2.60 10.60 9.90
CA ASN A 114 -3.46 10.07 10.96
C ASN A 114 -4.63 9.21 10.41
N PRO A 115 -4.37 8.20 9.59
CA PRO A 115 -5.41 7.37 9.01
C PRO A 115 -6.05 6.45 10.05
N PHE A 116 -7.30 6.05 9.81
CA PHE A 116 -7.88 4.92 10.52
C PHE A 116 -7.32 3.61 9.96
N CYS A 117 -7.02 2.65 10.82
CA CYS A 117 -6.38 1.39 10.44
C CYS A 117 -7.31 0.50 9.60
N CYS A 118 -6.74 -0.32 8.71
CA CYS A 118 -7.47 -1.41 8.04
C CYS A 118 -7.65 -2.65 8.91
N GLY A 119 -6.95 -2.72 10.05
CA GLY A 119 -7.04 -3.85 10.98
C GLY A 119 -6.02 -4.98 10.76
N ALA A 120 -5.11 -4.90 9.77
CA ALA A 120 -4.14 -5.98 9.52
C ALA A 120 -2.93 -5.99 10.45
N GLY A 121 -2.63 -4.86 11.10
CA GLY A 121 -1.41 -4.68 11.88
C GLY A 121 -1.36 -5.53 13.13
N GLY A 122 -0.15 -5.75 13.68
CA GLY A 122 0.03 -6.51 14.92
C GLY A 122 -0.18 -8.02 14.81
N GLY A 123 -0.39 -8.55 13.62
CA GLY A 123 -0.76 -9.96 13.43
C GLY A 123 -2.26 -10.22 13.30
N LEU A 124 -3.11 -9.22 13.53
CA LEU A 124 -4.57 -9.35 13.50
C LEU A 124 -5.14 -9.90 12.17
N LEU A 125 -4.37 -9.78 11.07
CA LEU A 125 -4.74 -10.42 9.79
C LEU A 125 -4.92 -11.95 9.92
N PHE A 126 -4.20 -12.57 10.86
CA PHE A 126 -4.16 -14.02 11.05
C PHE A 126 -5.02 -14.47 12.22
N GLU A 127 -5.73 -13.56 12.88
CA GLU A 127 -6.61 -13.86 13.99
C GLU A 127 -8.07 -13.88 13.53
N GLU A 128 -8.81 -14.88 13.99
CA GLU A 128 -10.26 -14.94 13.84
C GLU A 128 -10.91 -14.22 15.02
N HIS A 129 -11.68 -13.19 14.72
CA HIS A 129 -12.49 -12.47 15.71
C HIS A 129 -13.93 -12.96 15.60
N GLU A 130 -14.38 -13.69 16.57
CA GLU A 130 -15.74 -14.24 16.63
C GLU A 130 -16.77 -13.21 17.10
N GLU A 131 -16.35 -12.21 17.89
CA GLU A 131 -17.24 -11.21 18.49
C GLU A 131 -16.88 -9.78 18.11
N GLY A 132 -17.91 -8.95 18.02
CA GLY A 132 -17.78 -7.51 17.81
C GLY A 132 -17.56 -7.07 16.36
N ARG A 133 -17.41 -5.77 16.20
CA ARG A 133 -17.24 -5.15 14.88
C ARG A 133 -15.76 -5.11 14.50
N ARG A 134 -15.41 -5.63 13.35
CA ARG A 134 -14.03 -5.63 12.85
C ARG A 134 -13.59 -4.20 12.48
N ILE A 135 -12.33 -3.88 12.76
CA ILE A 135 -11.69 -2.60 12.40
C ILE A 135 -11.83 -2.33 10.90
N SER A 136 -11.70 -3.37 10.07
CA SER A 136 -11.83 -3.26 8.61
C SER A 136 -13.24 -2.84 8.16
N GLN A 137 -14.28 -3.27 8.86
CA GLN A 137 -15.67 -2.88 8.58
C GLN A 137 -15.89 -1.40 8.91
N GLU A 138 -15.42 -0.94 10.08
CA GLU A 138 -15.46 0.49 10.43
C GLU A 138 -14.73 1.35 9.39
N ARG A 139 -13.53 0.90 8.96
CA ARG A 139 -12.78 1.63 7.93
C ARG A 139 -13.49 1.63 6.58
N LEU A 140 -14.09 0.52 6.18
CA LEU A 140 -14.88 0.44 4.95
C LEU A 140 -15.99 1.49 4.94
N GLU A 141 -16.77 1.62 6.02
CA GLU A 141 -17.84 2.61 6.11
C GLU A 141 -17.31 4.06 6.03
N GLN A 142 -16.16 4.35 6.66
CA GLN A 142 -15.54 5.68 6.53
C GLN A 142 -15.18 6.00 5.09
N LEU A 143 -14.69 5.00 4.34
CA LEU A 143 -14.35 5.15 2.92
C LEU A 143 -15.63 5.31 2.06
N GLN A 144 -16.68 4.55 2.35
CA GLN A 144 -17.96 4.66 1.65
C GLN A 144 -18.63 6.04 1.84
N ARG A 145 -18.49 6.66 3.03
CA ARG A 145 -19.00 8.01 3.30
C ARG A 145 -18.40 9.09 2.41
N THR A 146 -17.28 8.84 1.76
CA THR A 146 -16.70 9.76 0.76
C THR A 146 -17.55 9.86 -0.52
N GLY A 147 -18.42 8.88 -0.78
CA GLY A 147 -19.22 8.78 -1.99
C GLY A 147 -18.46 8.29 -3.23
N ALA A 148 -17.16 7.99 -3.11
CA ALA A 148 -16.38 7.45 -4.23
C ALA A 148 -16.73 5.97 -4.47
N ALA A 149 -16.89 5.60 -5.74
CA ALA A 149 -17.13 4.21 -6.13
C ALA A 149 -15.85 3.36 -6.08
N THR A 150 -14.69 4.00 -6.24
CA THR A 150 -13.38 3.36 -6.26
C THR A 150 -12.57 3.77 -5.02
N VAL A 151 -12.02 2.80 -4.32
CA VAL A 151 -11.06 3.00 -3.22
C VAL A 151 -9.69 2.53 -3.66
N VAL A 152 -8.71 3.43 -3.60
CA VAL A 152 -7.31 3.13 -3.91
C VAL A 152 -6.51 2.99 -2.62
N THR A 153 -5.59 2.03 -2.58
CA THR A 153 -4.65 1.86 -1.47
C THR A 153 -3.27 1.44 -1.97
N ALA A 154 -2.24 1.74 -1.20
CA ALA A 154 -0.84 1.41 -1.52
C ALA A 154 -0.26 0.38 -0.53
N CYS A 155 -1.04 -0.67 -0.22
CA CYS A 155 -0.63 -1.75 0.69
C CYS A 155 -1.42 -3.03 0.42
N PRO A 156 -0.75 -4.16 0.15
CA PRO A 156 -1.43 -5.44 -0.11
C PRO A 156 -2.25 -5.93 1.10
N PHE A 157 -1.77 -5.74 2.32
CA PHE A 157 -2.53 -6.11 3.52
C PHE A 157 -3.79 -5.28 3.69
N CYS A 158 -3.74 -3.97 3.42
CA CYS A 158 -4.93 -3.13 3.43
C CYS A 158 -5.94 -3.58 2.37
N SER A 159 -5.47 -3.94 1.17
CA SER A 159 -6.34 -4.49 0.11
C SER A 159 -7.04 -5.77 0.57
N ILE A 160 -6.33 -6.71 1.19
CA ILE A 160 -6.90 -7.97 1.69
C ILE A 160 -7.99 -7.68 2.74
N MET A 161 -7.69 -6.87 3.74
CA MET A 161 -8.61 -6.55 4.84
C MET A 161 -9.88 -5.85 4.36
N LEU A 162 -9.72 -4.85 3.49
CA LEU A 162 -10.86 -4.06 3.01
C LEU A 162 -11.71 -4.82 1.99
N LYS A 163 -11.11 -5.65 1.13
CA LYS A 163 -11.85 -6.57 0.25
C LYS A 163 -12.61 -7.63 1.06
N GLY A 164 -12.02 -8.16 2.13
CA GLY A 164 -12.71 -9.06 3.04
C GLY A 164 -13.91 -8.41 3.72
N ALA A 165 -13.76 -7.16 4.20
CA ALA A 165 -14.86 -6.39 4.76
C ALA A 165 -15.97 -6.09 3.74
N GLN A 166 -15.57 -5.76 2.49
CA GLN A 166 -16.48 -5.54 1.37
C GLN A 166 -17.35 -6.77 1.10
N ALA A 167 -16.73 -7.94 1.00
CA ALA A 167 -17.46 -9.18 0.74
C ALA A 167 -18.51 -9.47 1.83
N SER A 168 -18.18 -9.17 3.09
CA SER A 168 -19.11 -9.34 4.22
C SER A 168 -20.25 -8.30 4.24
N ALA A 169 -19.99 -7.08 3.75
CA ALA A 169 -20.96 -5.98 3.76
C ALA A 169 -21.84 -5.91 2.50
N ASN A 170 -21.60 -6.77 1.51
CA ASN A 170 -22.29 -6.79 0.21
C ASN A 170 -22.36 -5.40 -0.46
N THR A 171 -21.25 -4.67 -0.48
CA THR A 171 -21.12 -3.33 -1.07
C THR A 171 -20.47 -3.39 -2.45
N GLN A 172 -20.78 -2.39 -3.31
CA GLN A 172 -20.31 -2.30 -4.70
C GLN A 172 -19.03 -1.45 -4.86
N VAL A 173 -18.37 -1.07 -3.76
CA VAL A 173 -17.13 -0.29 -3.83
C VAL A 173 -16.01 -1.12 -4.46
N GLU A 174 -15.34 -0.59 -5.47
CA GLU A 174 -14.17 -1.23 -6.09
C GLU A 174 -12.88 -0.92 -5.31
N PHE A 175 -12.06 -1.94 -5.03
CA PHE A 175 -10.74 -1.76 -4.41
C PHE A 175 -9.63 -2.01 -5.41
N VAL A 176 -8.81 -0.97 -5.65
CA VAL A 176 -7.70 -0.98 -6.61
C VAL A 176 -6.38 -0.69 -5.88
N ASP A 177 -5.33 -1.41 -6.24
CA ASP A 177 -3.96 -1.06 -5.81
C ASP A 177 -3.47 0.18 -6.56
N LEU A 178 -2.73 1.07 -5.88
CA LEU A 178 -2.26 2.33 -6.46
C LEU A 178 -1.41 2.10 -7.73
N MET A 179 -0.54 1.10 -7.75
CA MET A 179 0.28 0.82 -8.93
C MET A 179 -0.55 0.27 -10.08
N SER A 180 -1.55 -0.55 -9.78
CA SER A 180 -2.51 -1.04 -10.79
C SER A 180 -3.35 0.10 -11.37
N PHE A 181 -3.78 1.06 -10.54
CA PHE A 181 -4.47 2.25 -11.02
C PHE A 181 -3.60 3.06 -11.98
N VAL A 182 -2.36 3.37 -11.61
CA VAL A 182 -1.41 4.13 -12.43
C VAL A 182 -1.10 3.41 -13.74
N ASP A 183 -0.80 2.11 -13.70
CA ASP A 183 -0.51 1.29 -14.88
C ASP A 183 -1.70 1.26 -15.87
N GLY A 184 -2.91 1.10 -15.35
CA GLY A 184 -4.12 1.14 -16.18
C GLY A 184 -4.29 2.47 -16.91
N ARG A 185 -4.01 3.59 -16.24
CA ARG A 185 -4.07 4.93 -16.84
C ARG A 185 -2.94 5.18 -17.85
N MET A 186 -1.73 4.72 -17.56
CA MET A 186 -0.61 4.80 -18.47
C MET A 186 -0.88 4.03 -19.77
N LYS A 187 -1.40 2.82 -19.67
CA LYS A 187 -1.77 1.99 -20.84
C LYS A 187 -2.88 2.63 -21.67
N ALA A 188 -3.88 3.22 -21.04
CA ALA A 188 -4.97 3.91 -21.74
C ALA A 188 -4.50 5.19 -22.46
N ALA A 189 -3.46 5.84 -21.96
CA ALA A 189 -2.87 7.05 -22.59
C ALA A 189 -1.82 6.73 -23.66
N ALA A 190 -1.29 5.50 -23.70
CA ALA A 190 -0.32 5.09 -24.71
C ALA A 190 -1.00 5.00 -26.09
N PRO A 191 -0.35 5.47 -27.19
CA PRO A 191 -0.85 5.21 -28.53
C PRO A 191 -0.90 3.71 -28.78
N ALA A 192 -1.94 3.25 -29.49
CA ALA A 192 -2.09 1.84 -29.84
C ALA A 192 -0.79 1.31 -30.49
N ALA A 193 -0.24 0.25 -29.92
CA ALA A 193 0.95 -0.37 -30.51
C ALA A 193 0.62 -0.81 -31.96
N PRO A 194 1.54 -0.58 -32.94
CA PRO A 194 1.33 -1.09 -34.30
C PRO A 194 1.15 -2.62 -34.26
N PRO A 195 0.33 -3.19 -35.16
CA PRO A 195 0.18 -4.64 -35.23
C PRO A 195 1.55 -5.28 -35.42
N ARG A 196 1.82 -6.33 -34.64
CA ARG A 196 3.06 -7.10 -34.80
C ARG A 196 3.05 -7.74 -36.18
N PRO A 197 4.19 -7.74 -36.91
CA PRO A 197 4.31 -8.36 -38.23
C PRO A 197 4.09 -9.86 -38.20
#